data_1aafbaaef912e1bd045ec6b25c7b5ed8
#
_entry.id   1aafbaaef912e1bd045ec6b25c7b5ed8
#
_cell.length_a   1.000
_cell.length_b   1.000
_cell.length_c   1.000
_cell.angle_alpha   90.00
_cell.angle_beta   90.00
_cell.angle_gamma   90.00
#
_symmetry.space_group_name_H-M   'P 1'
#
loop_
_entity.id
_entity.type
_entity.pdbx_description
1 polymer ?
#
loop_
_entity_poly.entity_id
_entity_poly.type
_entity_poly.pdbx_seq_one_letter_code
_entity_poly.pdbx_strand_id
1 'polypeptide(L)'
;AVLKNGEVTETFNTFVAPGRILSPEIIHLTGITDEMLVGAPSQEEALRAFLDFVGDRPLAAHNAEFDMGFIATGCRKYGIPFTNPSIDSLILAQNLLPELGKYKLDIVAEYLQLPAFNHHRASDDAATVAYMLPPFFEKLEAMGVHRLEDINAAMPKLRKGGKARRQPKHLIVLAKNQTGLRNLYKLISLAHLEHFKRYPIMPKSVINENREGLIIGSACEAGELFQAVTADKDWEELKRIASWYDFLEIQPICNNMFMLRKGMVRSEEELRDFNRTVVRLGEELGKPVCATGDVHFLDPEDEIYRHILLASKGFEDADEALPIYFKTTDEMLQEFAYLGKEKAYEVVVKNTNLIADWCDPIKPLPQGLFAPKLEDSDGELKRLVWGKAHELYGDEPPQIVVDRINVELGDIIRCKYDVIYMSAQKLVQNSLEHGYLVGSRGSVGSSLVAFMSGITEVNSLPAHYRCPKCKHSDFDYAQ
;
A
#
# COMPACT_ATOMS: atom_id res chain seq x y z
N ALA A 1 -22.99 17.00 23.23
CA ALA A 1 -22.97 17.46 24.63
C ALA A 1 -22.49 18.91 24.65
N VAL A 2 -23.08 19.73 25.51
CA VAL A 2 -22.69 21.13 25.78
C VAL A 2 -21.87 21.15 27.07
N LEU A 3 -20.63 21.59 26.98
CA LEU A 3 -19.77 21.82 28.14
C LEU A 3 -19.91 23.28 28.61
N LYS A 4 -20.22 23.50 29.87
CA LYS A 4 -20.27 24.82 30.48
C LYS A 4 -19.67 24.77 31.88
N ASN A 5 -18.70 25.62 32.16
CA ASN A 5 -18.01 25.67 33.45
C ASN A 5 -17.44 24.31 33.93
N GLY A 6 -16.96 23.48 32.99
CA GLY A 6 -16.37 22.18 33.29
C GLY A 6 -17.40 21.03 33.41
N GLU A 7 -18.68 21.31 33.27
CA GLU A 7 -19.75 20.30 33.38
C GLU A 7 -20.55 20.18 32.09
N VAL A 8 -21.02 18.98 31.77
CA VAL A 8 -21.98 18.74 30.68
C VAL A 8 -23.36 19.12 31.13
N THR A 9 -23.90 20.20 30.54
CA THR A 9 -25.20 20.78 30.94
C THR A 9 -26.37 20.36 30.07
N GLU A 10 -26.13 20.09 28.79
CA GLU A 10 -27.14 19.73 27.80
C GLU A 10 -26.61 18.66 26.86
N THR A 11 -27.51 17.80 26.39
CA THR A 11 -27.16 16.76 25.40
C THR A 11 -28.18 16.76 24.27
N PHE A 12 -27.68 16.53 23.04
CA PHE A 12 -28.52 16.27 21.87
C PHE A 12 -28.15 14.88 21.35
N ASN A 13 -29.13 14.04 21.15
CA ASN A 13 -29.00 12.71 20.61
C ASN A 13 -30.18 12.40 19.70
N THR A 14 -29.88 11.93 18.47
CA THR A 14 -30.90 11.54 17.50
C THR A 14 -30.36 10.44 16.60
N PHE A 15 -31.23 9.55 16.17
CA PHE A 15 -30.96 8.70 15.02
C PHE A 15 -31.18 9.50 13.73
N VAL A 16 -30.66 8.97 12.62
CA VAL A 16 -30.85 9.55 11.29
C VAL A 16 -31.24 8.41 10.35
N ALA A 17 -32.33 8.61 9.61
CA ALA A 17 -32.75 7.64 8.61
C ALA A 17 -31.73 7.59 7.45
N PRO A 18 -31.08 6.46 7.20
CA PRO A 18 -30.01 6.37 6.19
C PRO A 18 -30.56 6.28 4.76
N GLY A 19 -31.89 6.09 4.59
CA GLY A 19 -32.52 5.89 3.29
C GLY A 19 -32.20 4.55 2.61
N ARG A 20 -31.53 3.64 3.32
CA ARG A 20 -31.20 2.27 2.88
C ARG A 20 -31.12 1.34 4.09
N ILE A 21 -31.17 0.03 3.84
CA ILE A 21 -30.94 -0.99 4.86
C ILE A 21 -29.47 -0.96 5.29
N LEU A 22 -29.23 -1.11 6.58
CA LEU A 22 -27.87 -1.15 7.14
C LEU A 22 -27.17 -2.47 6.79
N SER A 23 -25.87 -2.39 6.48
CA SER A 23 -25.08 -3.60 6.31
C SER A 23 -24.82 -4.31 7.65
N PRO A 24 -24.68 -5.64 7.66
CA PRO A 24 -24.38 -6.39 8.89
C PRO A 24 -23.15 -5.88 9.64
N GLU A 25 -22.15 -5.36 8.92
CA GLU A 25 -20.94 -4.79 9.49
C GLU A 25 -21.21 -3.50 10.26
N ILE A 26 -22.06 -2.62 9.72
CA ILE A 26 -22.46 -1.38 10.41
C ILE A 26 -23.28 -1.71 11.66
N ILE A 27 -24.21 -2.67 11.57
CA ILE A 27 -25.00 -3.12 12.73
C ILE A 27 -24.06 -3.69 13.80
N HIS A 28 -23.08 -4.51 13.42
CA HIS A 28 -22.12 -5.09 14.37
C HIS A 28 -21.22 -4.00 15.00
N LEU A 29 -20.79 -3.03 14.22
CA LEU A 29 -19.91 -1.95 14.69
C LEU A 29 -20.60 -0.97 15.63
N THR A 30 -21.83 -0.57 15.29
CA THR A 30 -22.55 0.52 15.97
C THR A 30 -23.59 0.03 16.97
N GLY A 31 -24.05 -1.21 16.84
CA GLY A 31 -25.18 -1.77 17.56
C GLY A 31 -26.54 -1.16 17.15
N ILE A 32 -26.57 -0.35 16.08
CA ILE A 32 -27.81 0.26 15.56
C ILE A 32 -28.43 -0.70 14.55
N THR A 33 -29.70 -1.05 14.74
CA THR A 33 -30.46 -1.92 13.83
C THR A 33 -31.46 -1.10 13.01
N ASP A 34 -31.94 -1.68 11.90
CA ASP A 34 -32.94 -1.02 11.06
C ASP A 34 -34.25 -0.74 11.83
N GLU A 35 -34.62 -1.60 12.78
CA GLU A 35 -35.81 -1.38 13.64
C GLU A 35 -35.67 -0.14 14.51
N MET A 36 -34.44 0.16 14.99
CA MET A 36 -34.17 1.37 15.80
C MET A 36 -34.29 2.66 14.99
N LEU A 37 -34.18 2.56 13.65
CA LEU A 37 -34.25 3.69 12.74
C LEU A 37 -35.66 3.97 12.20
N VAL A 38 -36.63 3.13 12.54
CA VAL A 38 -38.03 3.37 12.15
C VAL A 38 -38.55 4.65 12.78
N GLY A 39 -38.95 5.61 11.95
CA GLY A 39 -39.40 6.91 12.38
C GLY A 39 -38.31 7.92 12.74
N ALA A 40 -37.03 7.58 12.50
CA ALA A 40 -35.94 8.52 12.65
C ALA A 40 -36.05 9.67 11.62
N PRO A 41 -35.62 10.89 12.00
CA PRO A 41 -35.63 12.04 11.10
C PRO A 41 -34.72 11.79 9.87
N SER A 42 -35.02 12.48 8.80
CA SER A 42 -34.13 12.53 7.62
C SER A 42 -32.79 13.21 7.97
N GLN A 43 -31.82 13.04 7.13
CA GLN A 43 -30.50 13.69 7.29
C GLN A 43 -30.63 15.22 7.36
N GLU A 44 -31.52 15.83 6.56
CA GLU A 44 -31.74 17.26 6.57
C GLU A 44 -32.36 17.73 7.91
N GLU A 45 -33.42 17.07 8.36
CA GLU A 45 -34.09 17.40 9.63
C GLU A 45 -33.14 17.25 10.82
N ALA A 46 -32.38 16.16 10.86
CA ALA A 46 -31.40 15.94 11.92
C ALA A 46 -30.29 17.00 11.93
N LEU A 47 -29.76 17.40 10.74
CA LEU A 47 -28.75 18.45 10.64
C LEU A 47 -29.29 19.82 11.08
N ARG A 48 -30.51 20.18 10.68
CA ARG A 48 -31.16 21.45 11.14
C ARG A 48 -31.33 21.46 12.64
N ALA A 49 -31.88 20.40 13.20
CA ALA A 49 -32.07 20.28 14.65
C ALA A 49 -30.72 20.29 15.42
N PHE A 50 -29.69 19.67 14.87
CA PHE A 50 -28.34 19.71 15.45
C PHE A 50 -27.76 21.12 15.43
N LEU A 51 -27.86 21.85 14.32
CA LEU A 51 -27.33 23.20 14.20
C LEU A 51 -28.13 24.20 15.05
N ASP A 52 -29.45 24.04 15.19
CA ASP A 52 -30.26 24.82 16.10
C ASP A 52 -29.84 24.59 17.57
N PHE A 53 -29.52 23.32 17.92
CA PHE A 53 -28.99 22.98 19.24
C PHE A 53 -27.61 23.58 19.48
N VAL A 54 -26.72 23.54 18.48
CA VAL A 54 -25.34 24.05 18.60
C VAL A 54 -25.30 25.57 18.61
N GLY A 55 -26.10 26.23 17.79
CA GLY A 55 -26.04 27.70 17.58
C GLY A 55 -24.63 28.12 17.11
N ASP A 56 -24.13 29.24 17.65
CA ASP A 56 -22.82 29.79 17.28
C ASP A 56 -21.64 29.18 18.09
N ARG A 57 -21.88 28.12 18.86
CA ARG A 57 -20.87 27.54 19.75
C ARG A 57 -19.74 26.85 18.92
N PRO A 58 -18.48 26.92 19.40
CA PRO A 58 -17.43 26.10 18.84
C PRO A 58 -17.73 24.62 19.08
N LEU A 59 -17.35 23.78 18.10
CA LEU A 59 -17.50 22.33 18.17
C LEU A 59 -16.19 21.69 18.61
N ALA A 60 -16.24 20.61 19.37
CA ALA A 60 -15.07 19.81 19.71
C ALA A 60 -15.34 18.34 19.38
N ALA A 61 -14.37 17.69 18.75
CA ALA A 61 -14.42 16.27 18.47
C ALA A 61 -13.01 15.65 18.56
N HIS A 62 -12.96 14.32 18.64
CA HIS A 62 -11.70 13.58 18.66
C HIS A 62 -11.37 13.08 17.25
N ASN A 63 -10.45 13.72 16.53
CA ASN A 63 -10.25 13.69 15.09
C ASN A 63 -11.32 14.51 14.36
N ALA A 64 -11.44 15.78 14.76
CA ALA A 64 -12.52 16.67 14.35
C ALA A 64 -12.68 16.83 12.83
N GLU A 65 -11.63 16.65 12.04
CA GLU A 65 -11.72 16.70 10.58
C GLU A 65 -12.73 15.69 10.03
N PHE A 66 -12.81 14.50 10.63
CA PHE A 66 -13.76 13.45 10.25
C PHE A 66 -15.21 13.90 10.52
N ASP A 67 -15.55 14.27 11.75
CA ASP A 67 -16.92 14.66 12.14
C ASP A 67 -17.37 15.93 11.41
N MET A 68 -16.50 16.94 11.37
CA MET A 68 -16.79 18.22 10.68
C MET A 68 -16.96 18.01 9.18
N GLY A 69 -16.21 17.07 8.58
CA GLY A 69 -16.34 16.71 7.17
C GLY A 69 -17.73 16.17 6.82
N PHE A 70 -18.29 15.29 7.65
CA PHE A 70 -19.65 14.77 7.48
C PHE A 70 -20.71 15.87 7.63
N ILE A 71 -20.61 16.70 8.69
CA ILE A 71 -21.55 17.80 8.92
C ILE A 71 -21.49 18.81 7.77
N ALA A 72 -20.29 19.24 7.36
CA ALA A 72 -20.10 20.20 6.28
C ALA A 72 -20.64 19.69 4.93
N THR A 73 -20.42 18.40 4.65
CA THR A 73 -20.92 17.77 3.41
C THR A 73 -22.43 17.69 3.41
N GLY A 74 -23.04 17.27 4.52
CA GLY A 74 -24.50 17.24 4.67
C GLY A 74 -25.11 18.65 4.57
N CYS A 75 -24.54 19.63 5.25
CA CYS A 75 -24.98 21.03 5.19
C CYS A 75 -24.90 21.60 3.76
N ARG A 76 -23.81 21.33 3.03
CA ARG A 76 -23.64 21.74 1.64
C ARG A 76 -24.70 21.12 0.73
N LYS A 77 -25.01 19.83 0.93
CA LYS A 77 -26.04 19.12 0.16
C LYS A 77 -27.41 19.76 0.26
N TYR A 78 -27.76 20.27 1.45
CA TYR A 78 -29.08 20.87 1.74
C TYR A 78 -29.09 22.40 1.77
N GLY A 79 -28.00 23.05 1.39
CA GLY A 79 -27.89 24.53 1.38
C GLY A 79 -27.97 25.16 2.79
N ILE A 80 -27.53 24.43 3.82
CA ILE A 80 -27.54 24.91 5.20
C ILE A 80 -26.19 25.58 5.50
N PRO A 81 -26.16 26.85 5.99
CA PRO A 81 -24.92 27.47 6.42
C PRO A 81 -24.26 26.72 7.58
N PHE A 82 -22.95 26.50 7.50
CA PHE A 82 -22.17 25.89 8.56
C PHE A 82 -20.82 26.60 8.69
N THR A 83 -20.63 27.36 9.76
CA THR A 83 -19.45 28.21 9.96
C THR A 83 -18.83 28.06 11.37
N ASN A 84 -19.31 27.13 12.16
CA ASN A 84 -18.86 26.93 13.53
C ASN A 84 -17.35 26.55 13.54
N PRO A 85 -16.53 27.24 14.36
CA PRO A 85 -15.14 26.86 14.53
C PRO A 85 -15.04 25.51 15.25
N SER A 86 -13.99 24.75 14.97
CA SER A 86 -13.78 23.44 15.61
C SER A 86 -12.45 23.34 16.35
N ILE A 87 -12.47 22.54 17.42
CA ILE A 87 -11.31 22.16 18.24
C ILE A 87 -11.13 20.64 18.11
N ASP A 88 -9.91 20.20 17.80
CA ASP A 88 -9.58 18.78 17.69
C ASP A 88 -8.89 18.27 18.95
N SER A 89 -9.61 17.50 19.78
CA SER A 89 -9.08 16.93 21.02
C SER A 89 -7.97 15.90 20.80
N LEU A 90 -7.91 15.25 19.62
CA LEU A 90 -6.80 14.39 19.24
C LEU A 90 -5.51 15.20 19.03
N ILE A 91 -5.63 16.35 18.36
CA ILE A 91 -4.49 17.26 18.16
C ILE A 91 -4.03 17.83 19.51
N LEU A 92 -4.97 18.21 20.38
CA LEU A 92 -4.64 18.65 21.73
C LEU A 92 -3.91 17.56 22.51
N ALA A 93 -4.43 16.33 22.52
CA ALA A 93 -3.79 15.20 23.20
C ALA A 93 -2.37 14.94 22.68
N GLN A 94 -2.17 14.94 21.36
CA GLN A 94 -0.85 14.72 20.75
C GLN A 94 0.19 15.78 21.11
N ASN A 95 -0.24 17.00 21.41
CA ASN A 95 0.65 18.10 21.73
C ASN A 95 0.84 18.32 23.23
N LEU A 96 -0.20 18.06 24.02
CA LEU A 96 -0.20 18.33 25.46
C LEU A 96 0.15 17.10 26.31
N LEU A 97 0.13 15.89 25.71
CA LEU A 97 0.46 14.61 26.36
C LEU A 97 1.52 13.84 25.54
N PRO A 98 2.72 14.40 25.36
CA PRO A 98 3.74 13.82 24.48
C PRO A 98 4.26 12.45 24.96
N GLU A 99 4.05 12.11 26.21
CA GLU A 99 4.41 10.85 26.85
C GLU A 99 3.54 9.66 26.43
N LEU A 100 2.33 9.92 25.84
CA LEU A 100 1.45 8.88 25.35
C LEU A 100 1.93 8.32 24.00
N GLY A 101 2.05 7.00 23.91
CA GLY A 101 2.42 6.32 22.64
C GLY A 101 1.25 6.16 21.66
N LYS A 102 0.00 6.26 22.15
CA LYS A 102 -1.25 6.14 21.37
C LYS A 102 -2.28 7.13 21.91
N TYR A 103 -3.05 7.70 20.99
CA TYR A 103 -4.01 8.78 21.30
C TYR A 103 -5.45 8.41 20.89
N LYS A 104 -5.86 7.14 21.08
CA LYS A 104 -7.26 6.76 20.96
C LYS A 104 -8.06 7.39 22.11
N LEU A 105 -9.35 7.63 21.89
CA LEU A 105 -10.22 8.28 22.85
C LEU A 105 -10.19 7.61 24.24
N ASP A 106 -10.29 6.27 24.25
CA ASP A 106 -10.19 5.42 25.43
C ASP A 106 -8.88 5.61 26.21
N ILE A 107 -7.75 5.57 25.51
CA ILE A 107 -6.40 5.68 26.11
C ILE A 107 -6.21 7.08 26.71
N VAL A 108 -6.66 8.12 26.02
CA VAL A 108 -6.53 9.49 26.52
C VAL A 108 -7.46 9.73 27.72
N ALA A 109 -8.68 9.19 27.67
CA ALA A 109 -9.64 9.27 28.78
C ALA A 109 -9.12 8.56 30.04
N GLU A 110 -8.54 7.35 29.88
CA GLU A 110 -7.89 6.60 30.97
C GLU A 110 -6.71 7.37 31.55
N TYR A 111 -5.83 7.91 30.71
CA TYR A 111 -4.69 8.71 31.15
C TYR A 111 -5.10 9.94 31.95
N LEU A 112 -6.18 10.61 31.52
CA LEU A 112 -6.74 11.76 32.22
C LEU A 112 -7.63 11.38 33.44
N GLN A 113 -7.75 10.09 33.74
CA GLN A 113 -8.56 9.54 34.83
C GLN A 113 -10.04 9.96 34.76
N LEU A 114 -10.59 10.06 33.55
CA LEU A 114 -11.99 10.41 33.34
C LEU A 114 -12.91 9.23 33.69
N PRO A 115 -14.20 9.49 33.99
CA PRO A 115 -15.17 8.43 34.25
C PRO A 115 -15.25 7.41 33.11
N ALA A 116 -15.41 6.13 33.45
CA ALA A 116 -15.59 5.07 32.45
C ALA A 116 -16.87 5.31 31.62
N PHE A 117 -16.78 5.10 30.32
CA PHE A 117 -17.87 5.29 29.37
C PHE A 117 -18.04 4.06 28.45
N ASN A 118 -19.22 3.93 27.86
CA ASN A 118 -19.49 2.85 26.92
C ASN A 118 -19.01 3.23 25.50
N HIS A 119 -17.99 2.56 25.03
CA HIS A 119 -17.45 2.76 23.68
C HIS A 119 -18.51 2.51 22.59
N HIS A 120 -18.41 3.27 21.50
CA HIS A 120 -19.24 3.18 20.29
C HIS A 120 -20.68 3.68 20.42
N ARG A 121 -20.97 4.47 21.46
CA ARG A 121 -22.16 5.30 21.49
C ARG A 121 -21.77 6.78 21.34
N ALA A 122 -22.22 7.41 20.27
CA ALA A 122 -21.85 8.79 19.92
C ALA A 122 -22.12 9.81 21.07
N SER A 123 -23.15 9.57 21.88
CA SER A 123 -23.46 10.40 23.07
C SER A 123 -22.38 10.29 24.14
N ASP A 124 -21.88 9.07 24.37
CA ASP A 124 -20.89 8.81 25.41
C ASP A 124 -19.50 9.29 24.96
N ASP A 125 -19.18 9.07 23.69
CA ASP A 125 -17.96 9.60 23.07
C ASP A 125 -17.94 11.14 23.12
N ALA A 126 -19.06 11.81 22.81
CA ALA A 126 -19.19 13.25 22.88
C ALA A 126 -19.07 13.80 24.30
N ALA A 127 -19.62 13.10 25.30
CA ALA A 127 -19.46 13.46 26.71
C ALA A 127 -18.01 13.30 27.18
N THR A 128 -17.36 12.23 26.75
CA THR A 128 -15.94 11.96 27.05
C THR A 128 -15.04 13.07 26.48
N VAL A 129 -15.25 13.48 25.22
CA VAL A 129 -14.55 14.62 24.63
C VAL A 129 -14.77 15.89 25.44
N ALA A 130 -16.02 16.15 25.89
CA ALA A 130 -16.31 17.30 26.72
C ALA A 130 -15.53 17.31 28.03
N TYR A 131 -15.45 16.17 28.72
CA TYR A 131 -14.66 16.05 29.97
C TYR A 131 -13.14 16.08 29.75
N MET A 132 -12.63 15.84 28.53
CA MET A 132 -11.21 16.00 28.21
C MET A 132 -10.78 17.47 28.08
N LEU A 133 -11.71 18.35 27.71
CA LEU A 133 -11.38 19.75 27.43
C LEU A 133 -10.88 20.53 28.67
N PRO A 134 -11.48 20.43 29.86
CA PRO A 134 -11.00 21.17 31.04
C PRO A 134 -9.53 20.92 31.36
N PRO A 135 -9.00 19.67 31.50
CA PRO A 135 -7.60 19.44 31.74
C PRO A 135 -6.68 19.89 30.58
N PHE A 136 -7.19 19.90 29.33
CA PHE A 136 -6.44 20.49 28.23
C PHE A 136 -6.39 22.02 28.32
N PHE A 137 -7.48 22.66 28.69
CA PHE A 137 -7.50 24.12 28.87
C PHE A 137 -6.57 24.58 30.00
N GLU A 138 -6.51 23.86 31.11
CA GLU A 138 -5.53 24.15 32.18
C GLU A 138 -4.07 24.09 31.67
N LYS A 139 -3.76 23.08 30.86
CA LYS A 139 -2.43 22.96 30.24
C LYS A 139 -2.16 24.09 29.25
N LEU A 140 -3.15 24.49 28.46
CA LEU A 140 -3.05 25.59 27.49
C LEU A 140 -2.86 26.93 28.19
N GLU A 141 -3.60 27.19 29.28
CA GLU A 141 -3.44 28.39 30.09
C GLU A 141 -2.04 28.49 30.69
N ALA A 142 -1.50 27.37 31.20
CA ALA A 142 -0.13 27.31 31.69
C ALA A 142 0.92 27.60 30.59
N MET A 143 0.55 27.43 29.32
CA MET A 143 1.38 27.77 28.15
C MET A 143 1.14 29.17 27.60
N GLY A 144 0.25 29.97 28.24
CA GLY A 144 -0.08 31.33 27.83
C GLY A 144 -1.14 31.41 26.70
N VAL A 145 -1.89 30.35 26.48
CA VAL A 145 -3.02 30.32 25.52
C VAL A 145 -4.32 30.48 26.30
N HIS A 146 -4.93 31.66 26.25
CA HIS A 146 -6.09 32.02 27.07
C HIS A 146 -7.40 32.18 26.28
N ARG A 147 -7.36 32.10 24.95
CA ARG A 147 -8.53 32.28 24.08
C ARG A 147 -8.72 31.08 23.15
N LEU A 148 -9.96 30.68 22.95
CA LEU A 148 -10.30 29.54 22.10
C LEU A 148 -9.83 29.73 20.66
N GLU A 149 -9.90 30.94 20.12
CA GLU A 149 -9.43 31.30 18.78
C GLU A 149 -7.91 31.12 18.60
N ASP A 150 -7.13 31.20 19.68
CA ASP A 150 -5.67 31.04 19.64
C ASP A 150 -5.23 29.57 19.70
N ILE A 151 -6.10 28.65 20.12
CA ILE A 151 -5.77 27.22 20.28
C ILE A 151 -5.26 26.62 18.97
N ASN A 152 -6.03 26.78 17.89
CA ASN A 152 -5.65 26.22 16.59
C ASN A 152 -4.36 26.87 16.02
N ALA A 153 -4.11 28.14 16.34
CA ALA A 153 -2.89 28.84 15.96
C ALA A 153 -1.66 28.42 16.80
N ALA A 154 -1.86 28.06 18.06
CA ALA A 154 -0.82 27.59 18.97
C ALA A 154 -0.36 26.15 18.61
N MET A 155 -1.29 25.27 18.21
CA MET A 155 -1.01 23.85 17.94
C MET A 155 0.01 23.59 16.83
N PRO A 156 0.06 24.31 15.69
CA PRO A 156 1.11 24.13 14.68
C PRO A 156 2.53 24.41 15.15
N LYS A 157 2.69 25.26 16.16
CA LYS A 157 4.00 25.54 16.78
C LYS A 157 4.48 24.36 17.63
N LEU A 158 3.56 23.62 18.22
CA LEU A 158 3.82 22.39 18.98
C LEU A 158 3.97 21.16 18.08
N ARG A 159 3.42 21.16 16.87
CA ARG A 159 3.60 20.12 15.84
C ARG A 159 5.05 19.91 15.35
N LYS A 160 6.01 20.74 15.73
CA LYS A 160 7.42 20.57 15.32
C LYS A 160 8.07 19.26 15.76
N GLY A 161 7.43 18.45 16.59
CA GLY A 161 7.86 17.10 16.97
C GLY A 161 6.99 15.96 16.43
N GLY A 162 5.77 16.21 16.05
CA GLY A 162 4.88 15.24 15.42
C GLY A 162 5.16 15.18 13.92
N LYS A 163 5.78 14.12 13.43
CA LYS A 163 5.84 13.85 11.99
C LYS A 163 4.39 13.75 11.50
N ALA A 164 3.89 14.81 10.84
CA ALA A 164 2.68 14.68 10.05
C ALA A 164 2.83 13.38 9.25
N ARG A 165 1.88 12.47 9.38
CA ARG A 165 1.93 11.16 8.72
C ARG A 165 1.77 11.42 7.23
N ARG A 166 2.90 11.72 6.58
CA ARG A 166 2.92 11.97 5.13
C ARG A 166 2.41 10.71 4.47
N GLN A 167 1.26 10.82 3.83
CA GLN A 167 0.74 9.76 2.98
C GLN A 167 1.72 9.55 1.82
N PRO A 168 2.09 8.32 1.49
CA PRO A 168 2.86 8.05 0.28
C PRO A 168 2.11 8.56 -0.94
N LYS A 169 2.85 9.00 -1.93
CA LYS A 169 2.34 9.52 -3.19
C LYS A 169 2.66 8.54 -4.31
N HIS A 170 1.81 8.50 -5.32
CA HIS A 170 2.11 7.73 -6.53
C HIS A 170 3.28 8.36 -7.27
N LEU A 171 4.03 7.52 -7.95
CA LEU A 171 5.21 7.90 -8.73
C LEU A 171 5.37 6.97 -9.92
N ILE A 172 5.68 7.51 -11.09
CA ILE A 172 6.09 6.72 -12.25
C ILE A 172 7.61 6.65 -12.26
N VAL A 173 8.14 5.43 -12.42
CA VAL A 173 9.56 5.17 -12.59
C VAL A 173 9.75 4.27 -13.81
N LEU A 174 10.41 4.78 -14.84
CA LEU A 174 10.74 4.02 -16.04
C LEU A 174 12.23 3.68 -16.03
N ALA A 175 12.58 2.45 -16.42
CA ALA A 175 13.95 2.06 -16.64
C ALA A 175 14.39 2.50 -18.04
N LYS A 176 15.29 3.49 -18.11
CA LYS A 176 15.81 4.01 -19.36
C LYS A 176 16.73 3.00 -20.07
N ASN A 177 17.52 2.28 -19.32
CA ASN A 177 18.53 1.32 -19.83
C ASN A 177 18.79 0.22 -18.79
N GLN A 178 19.75 -0.65 -19.07
CA GLN A 178 20.07 -1.78 -18.17
C GLN A 178 20.57 -1.32 -16.78
N THR A 179 21.23 -0.18 -16.67
CA THR A 179 21.61 0.41 -15.36
C THR A 179 20.36 0.86 -14.60
N GLY A 180 19.43 1.54 -15.28
CA GLY A 180 18.16 1.93 -14.70
C GLY A 180 17.33 0.74 -14.23
N LEU A 181 17.30 -0.36 -15.00
CA LEU A 181 16.62 -1.59 -14.58
C LEU A 181 17.20 -2.14 -13.26
N ARG A 182 18.53 -2.20 -13.16
CA ARG A 182 19.20 -2.63 -11.92
C ARG A 182 18.85 -1.72 -10.74
N ASN A 183 18.87 -0.41 -10.96
CA ASN A 183 18.54 0.57 -9.94
C ASN A 183 17.06 0.49 -9.54
N LEU A 184 16.15 0.25 -10.49
CA LEU A 184 14.73 0.02 -10.19
C LEU A 184 14.55 -1.23 -9.30
N TYR A 185 15.18 -2.35 -9.62
CA TYR A 185 15.12 -3.55 -8.78
C TYR A 185 15.70 -3.33 -7.38
N LYS A 186 16.79 -2.57 -7.28
CA LYS A 186 17.38 -2.17 -6.00
C LYS A 186 16.41 -1.31 -5.18
N LEU A 187 15.76 -0.31 -5.80
CA LEU A 187 14.77 0.55 -5.15
C LEU A 187 13.58 -0.25 -4.64
N ILE A 188 13.05 -1.19 -5.44
CA ILE A 188 11.96 -2.08 -5.00
C ILE A 188 12.41 -2.92 -3.80
N SER A 189 13.62 -3.48 -3.84
CA SER A 189 14.16 -4.26 -2.73
C SER A 189 14.29 -3.43 -1.45
N LEU A 190 14.85 -2.22 -1.54
CA LEU A 190 14.97 -1.30 -0.41
C LEU A 190 13.60 -0.88 0.15
N ALA A 191 12.61 -0.65 -0.74
CA ALA A 191 11.25 -0.31 -0.33
C ALA A 191 10.60 -1.43 0.50
N HIS A 192 10.89 -2.70 0.19
CA HIS A 192 10.35 -3.85 0.91
C HIS A 192 11.15 -4.19 2.18
N LEU A 193 12.47 -4.10 2.14
CA LEU A 193 13.34 -4.55 3.23
C LEU A 193 13.57 -3.47 4.29
N GLU A 194 13.72 -2.21 3.88
CA GLU A 194 14.12 -1.12 4.79
C GLU A 194 13.00 -0.09 5.02
N HIS A 195 12.10 0.09 4.05
CA HIS A 195 11.10 1.16 4.08
C HIS A 195 9.65 0.65 4.07
N PHE A 196 9.44 -0.64 4.35
CA PHE A 196 8.09 -1.22 4.46
C PHE A 196 7.43 -0.77 5.77
N LYS A 197 6.22 -0.21 5.67
CA LYS A 197 5.40 0.11 6.84
C LYS A 197 4.07 -0.63 6.80
N ARG A 198 3.13 -0.20 6.00
CA ARG A 198 1.89 -0.89 5.67
C ARG A 198 1.96 -1.44 4.25
N TYR A 199 2.76 -0.79 3.43
CA TYR A 199 3.13 -1.10 2.06
C TYR A 199 4.54 -0.58 1.80
N PRO A 200 5.22 -1.01 0.72
CA PRO A 200 6.56 -0.57 0.39
C PRO A 200 6.55 0.92 0.01
N ILE A 201 7.53 1.67 0.51
CA ILE A 201 7.68 3.12 0.27
C ILE A 201 9.08 3.38 -0.28
N MET A 202 9.19 4.27 -1.26
CA MET A 202 10.47 4.74 -1.80
C MET A 202 10.69 6.20 -1.41
N PRO A 203 11.53 6.51 -0.40
CA PRO A 203 11.87 7.89 -0.08
C PRO A 203 12.59 8.57 -1.26
N LYS A 204 12.26 9.85 -1.54
CA LYS A 204 12.93 10.62 -2.61
C LYS A 204 14.44 10.67 -2.48
N SER A 205 14.99 10.69 -1.26
CA SER A 205 16.44 10.61 -1.03
C SER A 205 17.04 9.35 -1.59
N VAL A 206 16.43 8.19 -1.31
CA VAL A 206 16.88 6.88 -1.80
C VAL A 206 16.75 6.78 -3.32
N ILE A 207 15.66 7.37 -3.89
CA ILE A 207 15.51 7.45 -5.34
C ILE A 207 16.64 8.29 -5.96
N ASN A 208 16.96 9.46 -5.37
CA ASN A 208 18.02 10.34 -5.87
C ASN A 208 19.40 9.66 -5.86
N GLU A 209 19.71 8.87 -4.84
CA GLU A 209 20.96 8.09 -4.75
C GLU A 209 21.06 6.99 -5.83
N ASN A 210 19.93 6.54 -6.37
CA ASN A 210 19.84 5.47 -7.36
C ASN A 210 19.21 5.92 -8.68
N ARG A 211 19.25 7.23 -8.99
CA ARG A 211 18.53 7.84 -10.12
C ARG A 211 19.13 7.54 -11.50
N GLU A 212 20.39 7.12 -11.56
CA GLU A 212 21.07 6.85 -12.83
C GLU A 212 20.30 5.81 -13.67
N GLY A 213 20.03 6.17 -14.92
CA GLY A 213 19.30 5.31 -15.86
C GLY A 213 17.79 5.19 -15.58
N LEU A 214 17.23 6.01 -14.67
CA LEU A 214 15.81 6.09 -14.39
C LEU A 214 15.21 7.37 -14.98
N ILE A 215 13.95 7.29 -15.40
CA ILE A 215 13.12 8.42 -15.82
C ILE A 215 11.95 8.49 -14.84
N ILE A 216 11.71 9.66 -14.27
CA ILE A 216 10.73 9.86 -13.19
C ILE A 216 9.58 10.73 -13.69
N GLY A 217 8.34 10.22 -13.59
CA GLY A 217 7.11 10.94 -13.94
C GLY A 217 6.26 11.30 -12.73
N SER A 218 5.44 12.35 -12.88
CA SER A 218 4.65 12.93 -11.76
C SER A 218 3.46 12.07 -11.32
N ALA A 219 3.09 11.06 -12.10
CA ALA A 219 1.96 10.16 -11.89
C ALA A 219 0.57 10.84 -11.89
N CYS A 220 -0.45 10.09 -11.45
CA CYS A 220 -1.87 10.41 -11.49
C CYS A 220 -2.30 11.41 -10.39
N GLU A 221 -3.61 11.48 -10.11
CA GLU A 221 -4.20 12.32 -9.05
C GLU A 221 -3.69 12.00 -7.64
N ALA A 222 -3.21 10.79 -7.41
CA ALA A 222 -2.55 10.41 -6.15
C ALA A 222 -1.05 10.78 -6.11
N GLY A 223 -0.50 11.37 -7.17
CA GLY A 223 0.85 11.91 -7.24
C GLY A 223 1.01 13.20 -6.45
N GLU A 224 2.25 13.51 -6.05
CA GLU A 224 2.52 14.71 -5.24
C GLU A 224 2.20 16.00 -5.99
N LEU A 225 2.52 16.07 -7.30
CA LEU A 225 2.28 17.27 -8.09
C LEU A 225 0.79 17.56 -8.24
N PHE A 226 0.00 16.57 -8.67
CA PHE A 226 -1.43 16.77 -8.86
C PHE A 226 -2.14 17.14 -7.54
N GLN A 227 -1.77 16.50 -6.44
CA GLN A 227 -2.31 16.84 -5.12
C GLN A 227 -1.87 18.25 -4.65
N ALA A 228 -0.71 18.74 -5.05
CA ALA A 228 -0.30 20.10 -4.76
C ALA A 228 -1.12 21.11 -5.58
N VAL A 229 -1.45 20.78 -6.85
CA VAL A 229 -2.33 21.59 -7.70
C VAL A 229 -3.75 21.65 -7.13
N THR A 230 -4.33 20.52 -6.73
CA THR A 230 -5.69 20.48 -6.15
C THR A 230 -5.78 21.14 -4.78
N ALA A 231 -4.66 21.24 -4.06
CA ALA A 231 -4.55 21.95 -2.79
C ALA A 231 -4.25 23.45 -2.94
N ASP A 232 -4.32 23.97 -4.17
CA ASP A 232 -4.08 25.38 -4.52
C ASP A 232 -2.76 25.93 -3.92
N LYS A 233 -1.67 25.14 -4.05
CA LYS A 233 -0.34 25.57 -3.62
C LYS A 233 0.14 26.72 -4.50
N ASP A 234 0.95 27.62 -3.92
CA ASP A 234 1.52 28.71 -4.66
C ASP A 234 2.40 28.24 -5.85
N TRP A 235 2.55 29.12 -6.87
CA TRP A 235 3.21 28.77 -8.12
C TRP A 235 4.67 28.35 -7.96
N GLU A 236 5.40 28.97 -7.02
CA GLU A 236 6.80 28.64 -6.77
C GLU A 236 6.94 27.26 -6.10
N GLU A 237 6.01 26.90 -5.22
CA GLU A 237 5.98 25.57 -4.62
C GLU A 237 5.62 24.51 -5.67
N LEU A 238 4.66 24.78 -6.57
CA LEU A 238 4.33 23.90 -7.69
C LEU A 238 5.53 23.70 -8.62
N LYS A 239 6.27 24.76 -8.96
CA LYS A 239 7.50 24.67 -9.76
C LYS A 239 8.58 23.85 -9.04
N ARG A 240 8.76 24.06 -7.75
CA ARG A 240 9.72 23.31 -6.94
C ARG A 240 9.40 21.80 -6.94
N ILE A 241 8.13 21.43 -6.81
CA ILE A 241 7.68 20.05 -6.89
C ILE A 241 7.88 19.49 -8.30
N ALA A 242 7.42 20.21 -9.33
CA ALA A 242 7.47 19.75 -10.72
C ALA A 242 8.92 19.62 -11.24
N SER A 243 9.86 20.44 -10.75
CA SER A 243 11.25 20.43 -11.18
C SER A 243 11.97 19.12 -10.87
N TRP A 244 11.49 18.34 -9.89
CA TRP A 244 12.10 17.07 -9.49
C TRP A 244 11.85 15.92 -10.50
N TYR A 245 10.76 16.00 -11.28
CA TYR A 245 10.39 15.00 -12.28
C TYR A 245 11.12 15.22 -13.60
N ASP A 246 11.26 14.17 -14.41
CA ASP A 246 11.81 14.25 -15.75
C ASP A 246 10.71 14.59 -16.77
N PHE A 247 9.48 14.12 -16.52
CA PHE A 247 8.28 14.50 -17.27
C PHE A 247 7.08 14.64 -16.32
N LEU A 248 6.06 15.37 -16.80
CA LEU A 248 4.81 15.55 -16.08
C LEU A 248 3.69 14.75 -16.76
N GLU A 249 2.68 14.37 -16.01
CA GLU A 249 1.58 13.53 -16.48
C GLU A 249 0.25 14.23 -16.25
N ILE A 250 -0.63 14.11 -17.22
CA ILE A 250 -2.05 14.47 -17.14
C ILE A 250 -2.90 13.29 -17.60
N GLN A 251 -4.12 13.20 -17.05
CA GLN A 251 -5.05 12.13 -17.38
C GLN A 251 -6.38 12.70 -17.88
N PRO A 252 -7.19 11.92 -18.64
CA PRO A 252 -8.54 12.30 -18.98
C PRO A 252 -9.33 12.72 -17.74
N ILE A 253 -10.17 13.76 -17.86
CA ILE A 253 -10.93 14.23 -16.70
C ILE A 253 -11.91 13.15 -16.18
N CYS A 254 -12.33 12.23 -17.04
CA CYS A 254 -13.18 11.11 -16.64
C CYS A 254 -12.55 10.23 -15.56
N ASN A 255 -11.22 10.11 -15.51
CA ASN A 255 -10.50 9.39 -14.45
C ASN A 255 -10.70 10.06 -13.08
N ASN A 256 -10.94 11.37 -13.05
CA ASN A 256 -11.07 12.17 -11.83
C ASN A 256 -12.51 12.61 -11.53
N MET A 257 -13.52 12.08 -12.24
CA MET A 257 -14.93 12.41 -12.00
C MET A 257 -15.42 12.06 -10.61
N PHE A 258 -14.77 11.14 -9.92
CA PHE A 258 -15.04 10.87 -8.51
C PHE A 258 -14.86 12.12 -7.61
N MET A 259 -13.95 13.04 -7.98
CA MET A 259 -13.73 14.29 -7.25
C MET A 259 -14.96 15.20 -7.34
N LEU A 260 -15.62 15.22 -8.52
CA LEU A 260 -16.87 15.95 -8.71
C LEU A 260 -18.03 15.28 -7.91
N ARG A 261 -18.15 13.95 -8.00
CA ARG A 261 -19.16 13.19 -7.25
C ARG A 261 -19.03 13.36 -5.73
N LYS A 262 -17.80 13.40 -5.23
CA LYS A 262 -17.50 13.61 -3.79
C LYS A 262 -17.50 15.08 -3.37
N GLY A 263 -17.81 16.00 -4.27
CA GLY A 263 -17.86 17.45 -4.01
C GLY A 263 -16.50 18.07 -3.68
N MET A 264 -15.40 17.44 -4.11
CA MET A 264 -14.04 17.96 -3.96
C MET A 264 -13.75 19.06 -4.95
N VAL A 265 -14.40 19.05 -6.11
CA VAL A 265 -14.37 20.07 -7.15
C VAL A 265 -15.81 20.48 -7.51
N ARG A 266 -15.98 21.67 -8.09
CA ARG A 266 -17.28 22.27 -8.39
C ARG A 266 -17.80 21.92 -9.77
N SER A 267 -16.89 21.63 -10.72
CA SER A 267 -17.24 21.39 -12.13
C SER A 267 -16.15 20.59 -12.85
N GLU A 268 -16.50 20.05 -14.02
CA GLU A 268 -15.51 19.45 -14.92
C GLU A 268 -14.48 20.47 -15.41
N GLU A 269 -14.85 21.76 -15.51
CA GLU A 269 -13.93 22.78 -15.95
C GLU A 269 -12.78 22.98 -14.95
N GLU A 270 -13.05 22.84 -13.65
CA GLU A 270 -12.02 22.87 -12.62
C GLU A 270 -11.04 21.68 -12.78
N LEU A 271 -11.52 20.49 -13.17
CA LEU A 271 -10.66 19.36 -13.50
C LEU A 271 -9.79 19.63 -14.74
N ARG A 272 -10.36 20.31 -15.77
CA ARG A 272 -9.58 20.75 -16.95
C ARG A 272 -8.52 21.79 -16.56
N ASP A 273 -8.82 22.69 -15.64
CA ASP A 273 -7.89 23.71 -15.15
C ASP A 273 -6.71 23.11 -14.39
N PHE A 274 -6.91 22.01 -13.66
CA PHE A 274 -5.79 21.27 -13.06
C PHE A 274 -4.84 20.74 -14.14
N ASN A 275 -5.35 20.13 -15.18
CA ASN A 275 -4.54 19.67 -16.30
C ASN A 275 -3.84 20.84 -17.03
N ARG A 276 -4.53 21.97 -17.27
CA ARG A 276 -3.92 23.17 -17.84
C ARG A 276 -2.78 23.70 -16.98
N THR A 277 -2.94 23.66 -15.66
CA THR A 277 -1.91 24.06 -14.70
C THR A 277 -0.66 23.19 -14.84
N VAL A 278 -0.82 21.86 -14.95
CA VAL A 278 0.31 20.94 -15.17
C VAL A 278 0.97 21.19 -16.53
N VAL A 279 0.18 21.43 -17.60
CA VAL A 279 0.72 21.78 -18.93
C VAL A 279 1.55 23.05 -18.86
N ARG A 280 1.03 24.12 -18.26
CA ARG A 280 1.75 25.38 -18.07
C ARG A 280 3.05 25.21 -17.27
N LEU A 281 3.04 24.39 -16.21
CA LEU A 281 4.26 24.06 -15.45
C LEU A 281 5.30 23.37 -16.33
N GLY A 282 4.87 22.43 -17.19
CA GLY A 282 5.75 21.74 -18.12
C GLY A 282 6.38 22.73 -19.13
N GLU A 283 5.60 23.63 -19.69
CA GLU A 283 6.08 24.67 -20.60
C GLU A 283 7.11 25.59 -19.94
N GLU A 284 6.80 26.10 -18.74
CA GLU A 284 7.68 27.03 -18.01
C GLU A 284 9.00 26.37 -17.58
N LEU A 285 8.96 25.07 -17.23
CA LEU A 285 10.14 24.30 -16.81
C LEU A 285 10.86 23.59 -17.97
N GLY A 286 10.35 23.69 -19.20
CA GLY A 286 10.90 22.98 -20.35
C GLY A 286 10.82 21.45 -20.22
N LYS A 287 9.78 20.93 -19.55
CA LYS A 287 9.56 19.49 -19.34
C LYS A 287 8.41 18.98 -20.20
N PRO A 288 8.54 17.82 -20.85
CA PRO A 288 7.43 17.23 -21.57
C PRO A 288 6.29 16.87 -20.63
N VAL A 289 5.07 17.17 -21.07
CA VAL A 289 3.84 16.72 -20.41
C VAL A 289 3.22 15.63 -21.27
N CYS A 290 2.96 14.45 -20.73
CA CYS A 290 2.32 13.37 -21.46
C CYS A 290 0.92 13.06 -20.92
N ALA A 291 0.03 12.70 -21.82
CA ALA A 291 -1.31 12.23 -21.50
C ALA A 291 -1.31 10.69 -21.39
N THR A 292 -1.76 10.16 -20.25
CA THR A 292 -1.90 8.71 -20.02
C THR A 292 -3.33 8.35 -19.70
N GLY A 293 -3.75 7.13 -20.02
CA GLY A 293 -5.14 6.70 -19.89
C GLY A 293 -5.46 6.04 -18.54
N ASP A 294 -4.46 5.65 -17.75
CA ASP A 294 -4.64 4.83 -16.54
C ASP A 294 -5.47 3.56 -16.82
N VAL A 295 -5.12 2.85 -17.86
CA VAL A 295 -5.87 1.73 -18.41
C VAL A 295 -5.95 0.57 -17.41
N HIS A 296 -7.18 0.11 -17.12
CA HIS A 296 -7.44 -1.02 -16.22
C HIS A 296 -8.18 -2.18 -16.90
N PHE A 297 -8.72 -1.97 -18.09
CA PHE A 297 -9.37 -3.00 -18.91
C PHE A 297 -9.28 -2.65 -20.41
N LEU A 298 -9.54 -3.63 -21.28
CA LEU A 298 -9.27 -3.48 -22.71
C LEU A 298 -10.42 -2.73 -23.41
N ASP A 299 -11.62 -3.27 -23.38
CA ASP A 299 -12.79 -2.75 -24.08
C ASP A 299 -13.78 -2.13 -23.07
N PRO A 300 -14.62 -1.15 -23.47
CA PRO A 300 -15.59 -0.54 -22.57
C PRO A 300 -16.49 -1.54 -21.83
N GLU A 301 -16.85 -2.64 -22.47
CA GLU A 301 -17.70 -3.69 -21.92
C GLU A 301 -17.04 -4.49 -20.78
N ASP A 302 -15.72 -4.47 -20.70
CA ASP A 302 -14.94 -5.17 -19.68
C ASP A 302 -15.02 -4.50 -18.31
N GLU A 303 -15.60 -3.32 -18.21
CA GLU A 303 -15.77 -2.58 -16.95
C GLU A 303 -16.46 -3.43 -15.87
N ILE A 304 -17.41 -4.29 -16.27
CA ILE A 304 -18.12 -5.17 -15.34
C ILE A 304 -17.17 -6.12 -14.58
N TYR A 305 -16.12 -6.61 -15.23
CA TYR A 305 -15.14 -7.49 -14.59
C TYR A 305 -14.34 -6.74 -13.53
N ARG A 306 -14.04 -5.47 -13.78
CA ARG A 306 -13.39 -4.59 -12.78
C ARG A 306 -14.29 -4.37 -11.58
N HIS A 307 -15.58 -4.12 -11.77
CA HIS A 307 -16.55 -3.98 -10.68
C HIS A 307 -16.59 -5.23 -9.79
N ILE A 308 -16.66 -6.43 -10.39
CA ILE A 308 -16.62 -7.70 -9.67
C ILE A 308 -15.34 -7.84 -8.85
N LEU A 309 -14.18 -7.51 -9.43
CA LEU A 309 -12.88 -7.59 -8.75
C LEU A 309 -12.77 -6.59 -7.59
N LEU A 310 -13.26 -5.37 -7.76
CA LEU A 310 -13.25 -4.36 -6.70
C LEU A 310 -14.22 -4.73 -5.57
N ALA A 311 -15.44 -5.17 -5.90
CA ALA A 311 -16.42 -5.63 -4.93
C ALA A 311 -15.88 -6.81 -4.11
N SER A 312 -15.18 -7.76 -4.74
CA SER A 312 -14.57 -8.90 -4.06
C SER A 312 -13.47 -8.49 -3.07
N LYS A 313 -12.88 -7.32 -3.24
CA LYS A 313 -11.87 -6.73 -2.35
C LYS A 313 -12.47 -5.78 -1.30
N GLY A 314 -13.80 -5.62 -1.28
CA GLY A 314 -14.51 -4.79 -0.31
C GLY A 314 -14.45 -3.28 -0.59
N PHE A 315 -14.23 -2.85 -1.84
CA PHE A 315 -14.31 -1.44 -2.20
C PHE A 315 -15.77 -1.00 -2.24
N GLU A 316 -16.09 0.05 -1.48
CA GLU A 316 -17.47 0.59 -1.37
C GLU A 316 -17.94 1.27 -2.66
N ASP A 317 -17.01 1.76 -3.47
CA ASP A 317 -17.24 2.44 -4.76
C ASP A 317 -17.03 1.50 -5.97
N ALA A 318 -17.13 0.19 -5.76
CA ALA A 318 -16.90 -0.82 -6.78
C ALA A 318 -17.81 -0.67 -8.03
N ASP A 319 -19.04 -0.16 -7.83
CA ASP A 319 -20.03 0.04 -8.89
C ASP A 319 -19.97 1.45 -9.53
N GLU A 320 -19.02 2.30 -9.10
CA GLU A 320 -18.83 3.61 -9.72
C GLU A 320 -18.09 3.46 -11.06
N ALA A 321 -18.79 3.75 -12.15
CA ALA A 321 -18.26 3.70 -13.51
C ALA A 321 -17.07 4.66 -13.69
N LEU A 322 -15.95 4.12 -14.17
CA LEU A 322 -14.77 4.87 -14.61
C LEU A 322 -14.36 4.35 -15.99
N PRO A 323 -14.49 5.14 -17.08
CA PRO A 323 -14.20 4.69 -18.44
C PRO A 323 -12.68 4.64 -18.70
N ILE A 324 -11.97 3.84 -17.91
CA ILE A 324 -10.51 3.67 -17.96
C ILE A 324 -10.10 2.44 -18.79
N TYR A 325 -10.77 2.28 -19.94
CA TYR A 325 -10.43 1.30 -20.94
C TYR A 325 -9.28 1.75 -21.83
N PHE A 326 -8.74 0.86 -22.64
CA PHE A 326 -7.65 1.14 -23.58
C PHE A 326 -8.12 2.00 -24.75
N LYS A 327 -8.11 3.31 -24.55
CA LYS A 327 -8.53 4.28 -25.56
C LYS A 327 -7.57 4.33 -26.77
N THR A 328 -8.14 4.44 -27.95
CA THR A 328 -7.39 4.73 -29.18
C THR A 328 -6.78 6.14 -29.15
N THR A 329 -5.84 6.41 -30.07
CA THR A 329 -5.25 7.74 -30.20
C THR A 329 -6.30 8.82 -30.46
N ASP A 330 -7.30 8.52 -31.30
CA ASP A 330 -8.36 9.48 -31.62
C ASP A 330 -9.26 9.77 -30.41
N GLU A 331 -9.60 8.77 -29.62
CA GLU A 331 -10.35 8.93 -28.37
C GLU A 331 -9.53 9.75 -27.35
N MET A 332 -8.23 9.46 -27.20
CA MET A 332 -7.38 10.26 -26.34
C MET A 332 -7.26 11.71 -26.81
N LEU A 333 -7.17 11.96 -28.12
CA LEU A 333 -7.18 13.34 -28.67
C LEU A 333 -8.50 14.07 -28.37
N GLN A 334 -9.63 13.36 -28.37
CA GLN A 334 -10.93 13.94 -28.00
C GLN A 334 -10.99 14.30 -26.51
N GLU A 335 -10.47 13.43 -25.61
CA GLU A 335 -10.39 13.71 -24.18
C GLU A 335 -9.63 15.00 -23.85
N PHE A 336 -8.61 15.33 -24.64
CA PHE A 336 -7.78 16.51 -24.43
C PHE A 336 -8.07 17.68 -25.41
N ALA A 337 -9.17 17.59 -26.18
CA ALA A 337 -9.54 18.64 -27.16
C ALA A 337 -9.66 20.05 -26.56
N TYR A 338 -9.98 20.16 -25.27
CA TYR A 338 -10.06 21.42 -24.53
C TYR A 338 -8.72 22.16 -24.38
N LEU A 339 -7.59 21.52 -24.67
CA LEU A 339 -6.26 22.13 -24.71
C LEU A 339 -5.97 22.81 -26.07
N GLY A 340 -6.84 22.60 -27.05
CA GLY A 340 -6.62 22.98 -28.45
C GLY A 340 -5.86 21.90 -29.23
N LYS A 341 -6.08 21.83 -30.54
CA LYS A 341 -5.62 20.76 -31.42
C LYS A 341 -4.10 20.49 -31.34
N GLU A 342 -3.31 21.56 -31.36
CA GLU A 342 -1.83 21.42 -31.34
C GLU A 342 -1.32 20.87 -29.99
N LYS A 343 -1.82 21.43 -28.89
CA LYS A 343 -1.41 21.00 -27.56
C LYS A 343 -1.92 19.61 -27.24
N ALA A 344 -3.16 19.26 -27.62
CA ALA A 344 -3.67 17.88 -27.47
C ALA A 344 -2.77 16.87 -28.23
N TYR A 345 -2.39 17.19 -29.49
CA TYR A 345 -1.49 16.34 -30.25
C TYR A 345 -0.09 16.25 -29.61
N GLU A 346 0.41 17.35 -29.05
CA GLU A 346 1.69 17.36 -28.35
C GLU A 346 1.69 16.41 -27.15
N VAL A 347 0.72 16.51 -26.26
CA VAL A 347 0.69 15.72 -25.01
C VAL A 347 0.30 14.26 -25.25
N VAL A 348 -0.60 13.98 -26.21
CA VAL A 348 -1.09 12.63 -26.50
C VAL A 348 -0.15 11.84 -27.41
N VAL A 349 0.46 12.48 -28.41
CA VAL A 349 1.22 11.78 -29.45
C VAL A 349 2.72 12.09 -29.36
N LYS A 350 3.10 13.36 -29.43
CA LYS A 350 4.54 13.71 -29.51
C LYS A 350 5.29 13.35 -28.25
N ASN A 351 4.78 13.77 -27.09
CA ASN A 351 5.50 13.61 -25.84
C ASN A 351 5.47 12.17 -25.31
N THR A 352 4.41 11.41 -25.61
CA THR A 352 4.36 9.99 -25.28
C THR A 352 5.42 9.19 -26.07
N ASN A 353 5.54 9.46 -27.38
CA ASN A 353 6.60 8.88 -28.20
C ASN A 353 7.99 9.35 -27.76
N LEU A 354 8.17 10.64 -27.47
CA LEU A 354 9.43 11.18 -26.97
C LEU A 354 9.91 10.45 -25.71
N ILE A 355 9.02 10.22 -24.75
CA ILE A 355 9.37 9.53 -23.51
C ILE A 355 9.69 8.04 -23.79
N ALA A 356 8.95 7.40 -24.69
CA ALA A 356 9.23 6.04 -25.13
C ALA A 356 10.62 5.95 -25.80
N ASP A 357 10.96 6.91 -26.64
CA ASP A 357 12.27 6.98 -27.33
C ASP A 357 13.46 7.23 -26.37
N TRP A 358 13.20 7.72 -25.16
CA TRP A 358 14.23 7.83 -24.13
C TRP A 358 14.67 6.46 -23.58
N CYS A 359 13.85 5.43 -23.78
CA CYS A 359 14.08 4.10 -23.24
C CYS A 359 14.77 3.20 -24.26
N ASP A 360 15.93 2.66 -23.92
CA ASP A 360 16.58 1.64 -24.71
C ASP A 360 15.80 0.31 -24.65
N PRO A 361 15.89 -0.54 -25.67
CA PRO A 361 15.42 -1.93 -25.59
C PRO A 361 16.16 -2.67 -24.47
N ILE A 362 15.47 -3.05 -23.41
CA ILE A 362 16.04 -3.79 -22.28
C ILE A 362 15.33 -5.14 -22.10
N LYS A 363 16.07 -6.10 -21.54
CA LYS A 363 15.51 -7.38 -21.14
C LYS A 363 15.34 -7.41 -19.62
N PRO A 364 14.12 -7.52 -19.11
CA PRO A 364 13.84 -7.57 -17.67
C PRO A 364 14.57 -8.73 -16.97
N LEU A 365 14.68 -9.88 -17.66
CA LEU A 365 15.40 -11.03 -17.16
C LEU A 365 16.66 -11.26 -18.02
N PRO A 366 17.83 -11.44 -17.40
CA PRO A 366 19.04 -11.80 -18.13
C PRO A 366 18.85 -13.17 -18.82
N GLN A 367 19.47 -13.33 -20.00
CA GLN A 367 19.48 -14.61 -20.69
C GLN A 367 20.45 -15.57 -20.00
N GLY A 368 20.03 -16.82 -19.84
CA GLY A 368 20.82 -17.89 -19.24
C GLY A 368 20.32 -18.37 -17.90
N LEU A 369 20.94 -19.42 -17.41
CA LEU A 369 20.72 -19.98 -16.08
C LEU A 369 21.86 -19.54 -15.17
N PHE A 370 21.54 -19.01 -14.03
CA PHE A 370 22.49 -18.53 -13.03
C PHE A 370 22.36 -19.38 -11.78
N ALA A 371 23.18 -20.41 -11.67
CA ALA A 371 23.26 -21.19 -10.44
C ALA A 371 23.94 -20.37 -9.33
N PRO A 372 23.52 -20.53 -8.05
CA PRO A 372 24.24 -19.94 -6.94
C PRO A 372 25.69 -20.45 -6.90
N LYS A 373 26.60 -19.70 -6.29
CA LYS A 373 27.98 -20.15 -6.06
C LYS A 373 28.07 -20.64 -4.61
N LEU A 374 28.38 -21.90 -4.47
CA LEU A 374 28.72 -22.53 -3.18
C LEU A 374 30.17 -22.96 -3.22
N GLU A 375 30.92 -22.56 -2.22
CA GLU A 375 32.34 -22.95 -2.11
C GLU A 375 32.44 -24.46 -1.89
N ASP A 376 33.37 -25.14 -2.62
CA ASP A 376 33.62 -26.58 -2.51
C ASP A 376 32.38 -27.48 -2.68
N SER A 377 31.38 -27.05 -3.45
CA SER A 377 30.13 -27.80 -3.62
C SER A 377 30.32 -29.22 -4.15
N ASP A 378 31.25 -29.40 -5.11
CA ASP A 378 31.59 -30.70 -5.67
C ASP A 378 32.33 -31.60 -4.66
N GLY A 379 33.26 -31.04 -3.86
CA GLY A 379 33.95 -31.75 -2.81
C GLY A 379 33.02 -32.14 -1.67
N GLU A 380 32.14 -31.24 -1.22
CA GLU A 380 31.16 -31.51 -0.18
C GLU A 380 30.17 -32.61 -0.62
N LEU A 381 29.66 -32.53 -1.85
CA LEU A 381 28.75 -33.54 -2.41
C LEU A 381 29.43 -34.92 -2.46
N LYS A 382 30.67 -34.99 -2.93
CA LYS A 382 31.44 -36.24 -2.94
C LYS A 382 31.60 -36.84 -1.55
N ARG A 383 31.96 -36.03 -0.58
CA ARG A 383 32.11 -36.49 0.83
C ARG A 383 30.81 -37.04 1.39
N LEU A 384 29.71 -36.36 1.16
CA LEU A 384 28.38 -36.83 1.63
C LEU A 384 27.98 -38.14 1.00
N VAL A 385 28.10 -38.24 -0.33
CA VAL A 385 27.70 -39.43 -1.10
C VAL A 385 28.56 -40.66 -0.71
N TRP A 386 29.88 -40.53 -0.74
CA TRP A 386 30.78 -41.65 -0.39
C TRP A 386 30.71 -41.97 1.09
N GLY A 387 30.61 -40.98 1.98
CA GLY A 387 30.41 -41.18 3.41
C GLY A 387 29.15 -42.00 3.70
N LYS A 388 28.02 -41.71 3.08
CA LYS A 388 26.81 -42.46 3.18
C LYS A 388 26.90 -43.86 2.56
N ALA A 389 27.59 -44.01 1.44
CA ALA A 389 27.81 -45.29 0.79
C ALA A 389 28.60 -46.23 1.74
N HIS A 390 29.69 -45.76 2.36
CA HIS A 390 30.49 -46.52 3.31
C HIS A 390 29.69 -46.79 4.59
N GLU A 391 28.89 -45.87 5.09
CA GLU A 391 28.01 -46.10 6.23
C GLU A 391 27.03 -47.27 5.97
N LEU A 392 26.47 -47.31 4.76
CA LEU A 392 25.44 -48.28 4.41
C LEU A 392 26.03 -49.64 4.00
N TYR A 393 27.12 -49.66 3.20
CA TYR A 393 27.62 -50.85 2.55
C TYR A 393 29.02 -51.29 3.02
N GLY A 394 29.62 -50.56 3.97
CA GLY A 394 30.96 -50.86 4.50
C GLY A 394 32.09 -50.26 3.67
N ASP A 395 33.34 -50.60 4.04
CA ASP A 395 34.56 -50.03 3.41
C ASP A 395 34.69 -50.38 1.92
N GLU A 396 34.14 -51.52 1.50
CA GLU A 396 34.12 -51.98 0.11
C GLU A 396 32.66 -52.12 -0.38
N PRO A 397 32.00 -51.00 -0.82
CA PRO A 397 30.64 -51.10 -1.31
C PRO A 397 30.54 -52.01 -2.55
N PRO A 398 29.39 -52.67 -2.76
CA PRO A 398 29.15 -53.52 -3.94
C PRO A 398 29.38 -52.77 -5.24
N GLN A 399 29.91 -53.43 -6.25
CA GLN A 399 30.29 -52.82 -7.55
C GLN A 399 29.10 -52.04 -8.20
N ILE A 400 27.89 -52.60 -8.10
CA ILE A 400 26.69 -51.90 -8.64
C ILE A 400 26.46 -50.52 -7.98
N VAL A 401 26.78 -50.38 -6.69
CA VAL A 401 26.67 -49.11 -5.94
C VAL A 401 27.77 -48.16 -6.42
N VAL A 402 29.00 -48.65 -6.50
CA VAL A 402 30.18 -47.86 -6.98
C VAL A 402 29.97 -47.35 -8.40
N ASP A 403 29.55 -48.20 -9.32
CA ASP A 403 29.34 -47.87 -10.71
C ASP A 403 28.23 -46.78 -10.83
N ARG A 404 27.13 -46.97 -10.13
CA ARG A 404 26.01 -46.02 -10.17
C ARG A 404 26.40 -44.66 -9.59
N ILE A 405 27.10 -44.61 -8.47
CA ILE A 405 27.61 -43.37 -7.88
C ILE A 405 28.56 -42.67 -8.85
N ASN A 406 29.50 -43.39 -9.41
CA ASN A 406 30.48 -42.79 -10.33
C ASN A 406 29.83 -42.18 -11.56
N VAL A 407 28.86 -42.85 -12.17
CA VAL A 407 28.11 -42.33 -13.33
C VAL A 407 27.32 -41.08 -12.95
N GLU A 408 26.46 -41.15 -11.94
CA GLU A 408 25.62 -40.01 -11.55
C GLU A 408 26.45 -38.82 -11.06
N LEU A 409 27.38 -39.05 -10.12
CA LEU A 409 28.23 -38.00 -9.57
C LEU A 409 29.11 -37.34 -10.59
N GLY A 410 29.69 -38.19 -11.52
CA GLY A 410 30.47 -37.69 -12.64
C GLY A 410 29.66 -36.75 -13.56
N ASP A 411 28.44 -37.12 -13.90
CA ASP A 411 27.58 -36.31 -14.75
C ASP A 411 27.11 -35.04 -14.03
N ILE A 412 26.75 -35.12 -12.75
CA ILE A 412 26.34 -33.98 -11.92
C ILE A 412 27.47 -32.93 -11.91
N ILE A 413 28.70 -33.35 -11.62
CA ILE A 413 29.85 -32.43 -11.54
C ILE A 413 30.22 -31.88 -12.91
N ARG A 414 30.29 -32.75 -13.95
CA ARG A 414 30.60 -32.34 -15.33
C ARG A 414 29.62 -31.28 -15.82
N CYS A 415 28.33 -31.42 -15.50
CA CYS A 415 27.28 -30.49 -15.88
C CYS A 415 27.15 -29.30 -14.92
N LYS A 416 27.95 -29.20 -13.87
CA LYS A 416 27.90 -28.15 -12.83
C LYS A 416 26.55 -28.08 -12.09
N TYR A 417 25.93 -29.23 -11.84
CA TYR A 417 24.72 -29.36 -11.06
C TYR A 417 24.98 -29.66 -9.56
N ASP A 418 26.24 -29.85 -9.17
CA ASP A 418 26.68 -30.04 -7.79
C ASP A 418 26.15 -28.96 -6.86
N VAL A 419 26.18 -27.71 -7.29
CA VAL A 419 25.62 -26.56 -6.57
C VAL A 419 24.11 -26.71 -6.34
N ILE A 420 23.36 -27.21 -7.31
CA ILE A 420 21.92 -27.43 -7.20
C ILE A 420 21.63 -28.56 -6.19
N TYR A 421 22.37 -29.68 -6.27
CA TYR A 421 22.28 -30.78 -5.31
C TYR A 421 22.61 -30.30 -3.90
N MET A 422 23.69 -29.56 -3.71
CA MET A 422 24.06 -29.04 -2.39
C MET A 422 23.08 -28.01 -1.85
N SER A 423 22.50 -27.17 -2.70
CA SER A 423 21.43 -26.25 -2.30
C SER A 423 20.20 -27.03 -1.82
N ALA A 424 19.77 -28.05 -2.55
CA ALA A 424 18.65 -28.90 -2.16
C ALA A 424 18.94 -29.65 -0.86
N GLN A 425 20.15 -30.22 -0.72
CA GLN A 425 20.58 -30.93 0.48
C GLN A 425 20.53 -30.04 1.71
N LYS A 426 21.07 -28.81 1.64
CA LYS A 426 21.07 -27.86 2.76
C LYS A 426 19.65 -27.42 3.14
N LEU A 427 18.77 -27.25 2.16
CA LEU A 427 17.35 -26.91 2.40
C LEU A 427 16.61 -28.07 3.09
N VAL A 428 16.79 -29.31 2.61
CA VAL A 428 16.19 -30.51 3.21
C VAL A 428 16.70 -30.71 4.62
N GLN A 429 18.00 -30.64 4.80
CA GLN A 429 18.65 -30.80 6.12
C GLN A 429 18.13 -29.77 7.13
N ASN A 430 18.11 -28.51 6.74
CA ASN A 430 17.58 -27.43 7.60
C ASN A 430 16.11 -27.67 7.98
N SER A 431 15.28 -28.12 7.03
CA SER A 431 13.88 -28.43 7.29
C SER A 431 13.72 -29.57 8.31
N LEU A 432 14.50 -30.66 8.14
CA LEU A 432 14.48 -31.80 9.04
C LEU A 432 14.97 -31.44 10.45
N GLU A 433 16.02 -30.63 10.58
CA GLU A 433 16.55 -30.12 11.85
C GLU A 433 15.52 -29.27 12.61
N HIS A 434 14.61 -28.62 11.91
CA HIS A 434 13.49 -27.87 12.49
C HIS A 434 12.21 -28.69 12.69
N GLY A 435 12.28 -30.02 12.48
CA GLY A 435 11.17 -30.96 12.73
C GLY A 435 10.11 -30.96 11.60
N TYR A 436 10.39 -30.40 10.43
CA TYR A 436 9.50 -30.46 9.27
C TYR A 436 9.74 -31.73 8.46
N LEU A 437 8.65 -32.32 7.97
CA LEU A 437 8.72 -33.44 7.03
C LEU A 437 9.02 -32.93 5.63
N VAL A 438 9.94 -33.60 4.96
CA VAL A 438 10.29 -33.34 3.56
C VAL A 438 10.07 -34.62 2.77
N GLY A 439 9.25 -34.54 1.73
CA GLY A 439 8.97 -35.65 0.82
C GLY A 439 9.57 -35.43 -0.57
N SER A 440 10.04 -36.49 -1.20
CA SER A 440 10.56 -36.45 -2.56
C SER A 440 9.45 -36.29 -3.58
N ARG A 441 9.67 -35.52 -4.63
CA ARG A 441 8.75 -35.34 -5.74
C ARG A 441 9.46 -35.38 -7.10
N GLY A 442 8.86 -36.07 -8.05
CA GLY A 442 9.37 -36.16 -9.41
C GLY A 442 10.61 -37.07 -9.55
N SER A 443 11.44 -36.79 -10.53
CA SER A 443 12.57 -37.64 -10.92
C SER A 443 13.73 -37.70 -9.91
N VAL A 444 13.73 -36.89 -8.85
CA VAL A 444 14.77 -36.93 -7.82
C VAL A 444 14.79 -38.29 -7.08
N GLY A 445 13.66 -38.98 -7.00
CA GLY A 445 13.56 -40.33 -6.44
C GLY A 445 14.30 -41.42 -7.22
N SER A 446 14.75 -41.15 -8.47
CA SER A 446 15.55 -42.08 -9.28
C SER A 446 17.07 -41.83 -9.20
N SER A 447 17.50 -40.83 -8.43
CA SER A 447 18.92 -40.49 -8.26
C SER A 447 19.49 -41.14 -7.00
N LEU A 448 20.51 -41.99 -7.17
CA LEU A 448 21.23 -42.57 -6.05
C LEU A 448 22.05 -41.50 -5.30
N VAL A 449 22.61 -40.55 -6.02
CA VAL A 449 23.33 -39.41 -5.41
C VAL A 449 22.42 -38.57 -4.54
N ALA A 450 21.16 -38.34 -4.96
CA ALA A 450 20.18 -37.64 -4.13
C ALA A 450 19.84 -38.42 -2.83
N PHE A 451 19.73 -39.74 -2.91
CA PHE A 451 19.55 -40.60 -1.75
C PHE A 451 20.76 -40.55 -0.81
N MET A 452 21.96 -40.76 -1.36
CA MET A 452 23.19 -40.77 -0.57
C MET A 452 23.51 -39.40 0.07
N SER A 453 23.13 -38.30 -0.55
CA SER A 453 23.33 -36.96 0.00
C SER A 453 22.21 -36.51 0.95
N GLY A 454 21.15 -37.33 1.16
CA GLY A 454 20.06 -37.01 2.08
C GLY A 454 19.02 -36.04 1.51
N ILE A 455 18.94 -35.87 0.18
CA ILE A 455 17.90 -35.07 -0.48
C ILE A 455 16.57 -35.85 -0.55
N THR A 456 16.66 -37.17 -0.72
CA THR A 456 15.51 -38.09 -0.78
C THR A 456 15.74 -39.32 0.09
N GLU A 457 14.67 -39.90 0.59
CA GLU A 457 14.68 -41.18 1.31
C GLU A 457 14.54 -42.39 0.37
N VAL A 458 14.33 -42.17 -0.93
CA VAL A 458 14.11 -43.24 -1.90
C VAL A 458 15.45 -43.77 -2.42
N ASN A 459 15.73 -45.03 -2.13
CA ASN A 459 16.86 -45.75 -2.72
C ASN A 459 16.50 -46.24 -4.13
N SER A 460 17.21 -45.76 -5.16
CA SER A 460 16.97 -46.08 -6.56
C SER A 460 17.67 -47.34 -7.06
N LEU A 461 18.42 -48.03 -6.22
CA LEU A 461 19.02 -49.32 -6.55
C LEU A 461 17.95 -50.40 -6.70
N PRO A 462 18.25 -51.49 -7.43
CA PRO A 462 17.40 -52.70 -7.42
C PRO A 462 17.08 -53.18 -6.01
N ALA A 463 16.01 -53.95 -5.85
CA ALA A 463 15.62 -54.51 -4.54
C ALA A 463 16.79 -55.37 -3.99
N HIS A 464 17.12 -55.16 -2.74
CA HIS A 464 18.22 -55.86 -2.10
C HIS A 464 18.05 -55.96 -0.58
N TYR A 465 18.61 -57.00 0.01
CA TYR A 465 18.78 -57.12 1.43
C TYR A 465 20.14 -56.61 1.88
N ARG A 466 20.21 -55.95 3.01
CA ARG A 466 21.46 -55.46 3.59
C ARG A 466 21.51 -55.78 5.06
N CYS A 467 22.58 -56.45 5.45
CA CYS A 467 22.82 -56.74 6.87
C CYS A 467 23.24 -55.44 7.58
N PRO A 468 22.48 -54.98 8.63
CA PRO A 468 22.86 -53.77 9.34
C PRO A 468 24.15 -53.91 10.16
N LYS A 469 24.58 -55.13 10.46
CA LYS A 469 25.74 -55.41 11.29
C LYS A 469 27.04 -55.58 10.43
N CYS A 470 27.04 -56.50 9.47
CA CYS A 470 28.24 -56.77 8.65
C CYS A 470 28.23 -56.07 7.27
N LYS A 471 27.16 -55.34 6.95
CA LYS A 471 26.97 -54.58 5.69
C LYS A 471 26.91 -55.45 4.42
N HIS A 472 26.98 -56.78 4.53
CA HIS A 472 26.79 -57.66 3.37
C HIS A 472 25.46 -57.37 2.69
N SER A 473 25.47 -57.29 1.37
CA SER A 473 24.31 -56.95 0.56
C SER A 473 24.09 -58.00 -0.51
N ASP A 474 22.82 -58.41 -0.66
CA ASP A 474 22.36 -59.38 -1.66
C ASP A 474 21.30 -58.73 -2.55
N PHE A 475 21.61 -58.56 -3.82
CA PHE A 475 20.76 -57.84 -4.81
C PHE A 475 19.91 -58.87 -5.57
N ASP A 476 18.62 -58.61 -5.65
CA ASP A 476 17.69 -59.36 -6.47
C ASP A 476 17.72 -58.80 -7.92
N TYR A 477 18.24 -59.60 -8.83
CA TYR A 477 18.31 -59.27 -10.25
C TYR A 477 17.18 -59.92 -11.07
N ALA A 478 16.22 -60.55 -10.40
CA ALA A 478 15.10 -61.19 -11.06
C ALA A 478 14.05 -60.14 -11.47
N GLN A 479 14.27 -59.48 -12.61
CA GLN A 479 13.25 -58.86 -13.44
C GLN A 479 13.55 -59.10 -14.87
#